data_63eb0185d5b468ef6addacaf4820e70c
#
_entry.id   63eb0185d5b468ef6addacaf4820e70c
#
_cell.length_a   1.000
_cell.length_b   1.000
_cell.length_c   1.000
_cell.angle_alpha   90.00
_cell.angle_beta   90.00
_cell.angle_gamma   90.00
#
_symmetry.space_group_name_H-M   'P 1'
#
loop_
_entity.id
_entity.type
_entity.pdbx_description
1 polymer ?
#
loop_
_entity_poly.entity_id
_entity_poly.type
_entity_poly.pdbx_seq_one_letter_code
_entity_poly.pdbx_strand_id
1 'polypeptide(L)'
;NGTEAPPRLFDLTSLQVECNRKFAYSAETTLKLIQGLYERKLTTYPRVDTQYLSDDIYPKCPSILSGISRHYEALMQPLMGKKLTKSKRVFDSSKVTDHHAIIPTGVPATSLTDMERNVYDLIARRFIAVFYPDCKFSTTTVLGTVDDVEFKTSGKEILSPGWRAVYAQQNDSATNDDEEHKDEERTLPTFTKGESGPHTPTLSEKWTTPPKYYTEATLLRAMETAGKFVEDETLRAALKENGIGRPSSRAGIIETLFKRHYIRRERKNLVATATGIELIDIIHEELLK
;
A
#
# COMPACT_ATOMS: atom_id res chain seq x y z
N ASN A 1 -1.07 -19.56 15.42
CA ASN A 1 0.11 -19.01 14.77
C ASN A 1 -0.18 -18.76 13.29
N GLY A 2 0.33 -17.65 12.76
CA GLY A 2 0.19 -17.27 11.36
C GLY A 2 1.49 -16.75 10.78
N THR A 3 1.51 -16.59 9.45
CA THR A 3 2.60 -15.96 8.73
C THR A 3 2.03 -14.86 7.84
N GLU A 4 2.78 -13.77 7.68
CA GLU A 4 2.46 -12.66 6.82
C GLU A 4 3.61 -12.45 5.84
N ALA A 5 3.31 -12.64 4.57
CA ALA A 5 4.31 -12.48 3.53
C ALA A 5 4.60 -10.98 3.28
N PRO A 6 5.81 -10.65 2.76
CA PRO A 6 6.14 -9.27 2.40
C PRO A 6 5.13 -8.70 1.39
N PRO A 7 4.88 -7.39 1.45
CA PRO A 7 4.05 -6.73 0.46
C PRO A 7 4.66 -6.87 -0.93
N ARG A 8 3.80 -6.91 -1.96
CA ARG A 8 4.24 -7.02 -3.35
C ARG A 8 5.06 -5.80 -3.78
N LEU A 9 5.82 -5.95 -4.84
CA LEU A 9 6.51 -4.83 -5.48
C LEU A 9 5.51 -3.77 -5.96
N PHE A 10 6.02 -2.62 -6.35
CA PHE A 10 5.17 -1.52 -6.83
C PHE A 10 4.86 -1.63 -8.31
N ASP A 11 3.59 -1.45 -8.64
CA ASP A 11 3.12 -0.85 -9.88
C ASP A 11 2.98 0.67 -9.68
N LEU A 12 2.61 1.40 -10.72
CA LEU A 12 2.47 2.86 -10.62
C LEU A 12 1.39 3.26 -9.60
N THR A 13 0.23 2.63 -9.64
CA THR A 13 -0.90 2.98 -8.76
C THR A 13 -0.55 2.76 -7.28
N SER A 14 0.01 1.61 -6.94
CA SER A 14 0.38 1.31 -5.55
C SER A 14 1.50 2.22 -5.04
N LEU A 15 2.44 2.63 -5.91
CA LEU A 15 3.46 3.63 -5.55
C LEU A 15 2.83 5.00 -5.28
N GLN A 16 1.92 5.46 -6.13
CA GLN A 16 1.20 6.72 -5.95
C GLN A 16 0.39 6.72 -4.65
N VAL A 17 -0.31 5.62 -4.36
CA VAL A 17 -1.07 5.43 -3.10
C VAL A 17 -0.16 5.53 -1.89
N GLU A 18 0.98 4.84 -1.90
CA GLU A 18 1.92 4.83 -0.78
C GLU A 18 2.56 6.21 -0.57
N CYS A 19 2.98 6.89 -1.65
CA CYS A 19 3.53 8.25 -1.59
C CYS A 19 2.50 9.27 -1.07
N ASN A 20 1.23 9.15 -1.46
CA ASN A 20 0.18 10.03 -0.95
C ASN A 20 -0.08 9.79 0.54
N ARG A 21 -0.13 8.54 0.99
CA ARG A 21 -0.33 8.19 2.40
C ARG A 21 0.80 8.69 3.29
N LYS A 22 2.05 8.44 2.90
CA LYS A 22 3.24 8.76 3.73
C LYS A 22 3.69 10.19 3.63
N PHE A 23 3.60 10.80 2.45
CA PHE A 23 4.24 12.09 2.17
C PHE A 23 3.24 13.14 1.67
N ALA A 24 1.96 12.81 1.55
CA ALA A 24 0.93 13.66 0.96
C ALA A 24 1.26 14.11 -0.49
N TYR A 25 2.09 13.35 -1.22
CA TYR A 25 2.36 13.66 -2.63
C TYR A 25 1.14 13.35 -3.48
N SER A 26 0.83 14.25 -4.44
CA SER A 26 -0.21 13.97 -5.42
C SER A 26 0.21 12.83 -6.35
N ALA A 27 -0.77 12.22 -7.01
CA ALA A 27 -0.52 11.20 -8.03
C ALA A 27 0.35 11.75 -9.17
N GLU A 28 0.13 13.00 -9.58
CA GLU A 28 0.93 13.68 -10.61
C GLU A 28 2.36 13.94 -10.13
N THR A 29 2.54 14.43 -8.90
CA THR A 29 3.87 14.66 -8.31
C THR A 29 4.65 13.36 -8.25
N THR A 30 4.05 12.29 -7.76
CA THR A 30 4.69 10.96 -7.69
C THR A 30 5.09 10.49 -9.09
N LEU A 31 4.21 10.64 -10.09
CA LEU A 31 4.52 10.26 -11.46
C LEU A 31 5.70 11.05 -12.03
N LYS A 32 5.79 12.36 -11.79
CA LYS A 32 6.93 13.19 -12.21
C LYS A 32 8.24 12.75 -11.54
N LEU A 33 8.20 12.48 -10.24
CA LEU A 33 9.38 12.03 -9.49
C LEU A 33 9.89 10.68 -9.98
N ILE A 34 9.02 9.68 -10.12
CA ILE A 34 9.43 8.36 -10.58
C ILE A 34 9.87 8.36 -12.05
N GLN A 35 9.27 9.21 -12.89
CA GLN A 35 9.71 9.40 -14.27
C GLN A 35 11.14 9.97 -14.30
N GLY A 36 11.46 10.96 -13.48
CA GLY A 36 12.80 11.52 -13.35
C GLY A 36 13.83 10.48 -12.86
N LEU A 37 13.46 9.64 -11.88
CA LEU A 37 14.33 8.54 -11.41
C LEU A 37 14.58 7.52 -12.52
N TYR A 38 13.58 7.18 -13.32
CA TYR A 38 13.73 6.30 -14.48
C TYR A 38 14.65 6.90 -15.56
N GLU A 39 14.48 8.16 -15.93
CA GLU A 39 15.31 8.84 -16.93
C GLU A 39 16.78 8.89 -16.50
N ARG A 40 17.04 8.97 -15.18
CA ARG A 40 18.37 8.85 -14.58
C ARG A 40 18.83 7.40 -14.43
N LYS A 41 18.08 6.42 -14.94
CA LYS A 41 18.38 4.97 -14.86
C LYS A 41 18.50 4.43 -13.43
N LEU A 42 17.87 5.07 -12.46
CA LEU A 42 17.90 4.63 -11.05
C LEU A 42 16.83 3.59 -10.74
N THR A 43 15.72 3.65 -11.47
CA THR A 43 14.60 2.69 -11.38
C THR A 43 14.21 2.18 -12.74
N THR A 44 13.45 1.08 -12.78
CA THR A 44 12.85 0.55 -14.00
C THR A 44 11.67 1.39 -14.46
N TYR A 45 11.10 1.09 -15.63
CA TYR A 45 10.01 1.85 -16.25
C TYR A 45 8.81 1.99 -15.32
N PRO A 46 8.30 3.22 -15.10
CA PRO A 46 7.33 3.47 -14.02
C PRO A 46 5.86 3.27 -14.39
N ARG A 47 5.50 3.32 -15.69
CA ARG A 47 4.10 3.27 -16.12
C ARG A 47 3.61 1.84 -16.30
N VAL A 48 3.70 1.06 -15.24
CA VAL A 48 3.39 -0.37 -15.23
C VAL A 48 2.17 -0.65 -14.36
N ASP A 49 1.45 -1.70 -14.69
CA ASP A 49 0.24 -2.20 -14.03
C ASP A 49 0.46 -3.54 -13.31
N THR A 50 1.69 -4.06 -13.33
CA THR A 50 2.04 -5.31 -12.67
C THR A 50 2.96 -5.10 -11.48
N GLN A 51 2.80 -5.95 -10.47
CA GLN A 51 3.60 -6.00 -9.24
C GLN A 51 4.55 -7.22 -9.25
N TYR A 52 4.74 -7.84 -10.41
CA TYR A 52 5.54 -9.04 -10.59
C TYR A 52 6.80 -8.77 -11.40
N LEU A 53 7.80 -9.60 -11.19
CA LEU A 53 8.99 -9.69 -12.02
C LEU A 53 8.90 -10.92 -12.92
N SER A 54 9.44 -10.83 -14.12
CA SER A 54 9.68 -11.99 -14.97
C SER A 54 10.85 -12.83 -14.42
N ASP A 55 10.86 -14.11 -14.75
CA ASP A 55 11.83 -15.06 -14.21
C ASP A 55 13.30 -14.75 -14.60
N ASP A 56 13.52 -14.07 -15.72
CA ASP A 56 14.83 -13.63 -16.20
C ASP A 56 15.45 -12.49 -15.37
N ILE A 57 14.64 -11.81 -14.53
CA ILE A 57 15.14 -10.79 -13.60
C ILE A 57 15.78 -11.42 -12.36
N TYR A 58 15.34 -12.64 -11.96
CA TYR A 58 15.85 -13.26 -10.74
C TYR A 58 17.39 -13.38 -10.70
N PRO A 59 18.09 -13.82 -11.75
CA PRO A 59 19.56 -13.88 -11.75
C PRO A 59 20.25 -12.52 -11.58
N LYS A 60 19.55 -11.42 -11.92
CA LYS A 60 20.08 -10.05 -11.83
C LYS A 60 19.90 -9.46 -10.43
N CYS A 61 19.00 -10.01 -9.60
CA CYS A 61 18.69 -9.47 -8.28
C CYS A 61 19.90 -9.33 -7.35
N PRO A 62 20.84 -10.29 -7.27
CA PRO A 62 22.02 -10.12 -6.42
C PRO A 62 22.88 -8.91 -6.80
N SER A 63 23.05 -8.64 -8.10
CA SER A 63 23.83 -7.48 -8.56
C SER A 63 23.10 -6.18 -8.32
N ILE A 64 21.76 -6.15 -8.46
CA ILE A 64 20.93 -4.98 -8.14
C ILE A 64 21.05 -4.65 -6.64
N LEU A 65 20.87 -5.65 -5.76
CA LEU A 65 21.04 -5.48 -4.32
C LEU A 65 22.43 -4.97 -3.96
N SER A 66 23.48 -5.53 -4.55
CA SER A 66 24.86 -5.07 -4.34
C SER A 66 25.02 -3.61 -4.75
N GLY A 67 24.45 -3.19 -5.89
CA GLY A 67 24.57 -1.82 -6.39
C GLY A 67 23.90 -0.77 -5.48
N ILE A 68 22.84 -1.14 -4.74
CA ILE A 68 22.16 -0.25 -3.80
C ILE A 68 22.66 -0.41 -2.36
N SER A 69 23.54 -1.36 -2.07
CA SER A 69 23.93 -1.75 -0.71
C SER A 69 24.50 -0.61 0.13
N ARG A 70 25.22 0.35 -0.46
CA ARG A 70 25.86 1.45 0.26
C ARG A 70 24.91 2.23 1.17
N HIS A 71 23.66 2.40 0.76
CA HIS A 71 22.65 3.14 1.53
C HIS A 71 21.77 2.23 2.40
N TYR A 72 21.85 0.92 2.22
CA TYR A 72 20.99 -0.08 2.86
C TYR A 72 21.80 -1.21 3.50
N GLU A 73 23.06 -0.96 3.88
CA GLU A 73 23.99 -1.98 4.37
C GLU A 73 23.40 -2.81 5.51
N ALA A 74 22.84 -2.17 6.52
CA ALA A 74 22.21 -2.86 7.65
C ALA A 74 21.07 -3.79 7.23
N LEU A 75 20.31 -3.42 6.20
CA LEU A 75 19.22 -4.23 5.64
C LEU A 75 19.73 -5.36 4.74
N MET A 76 20.95 -5.26 4.23
CA MET A 76 21.55 -6.30 3.40
C MET A 76 22.20 -7.42 4.22
N GLN A 77 22.64 -7.14 5.46
CA GLN A 77 23.31 -8.12 6.31
C GLN A 77 22.59 -9.47 6.42
N PRO A 78 21.26 -9.54 6.66
CA PRO A 78 20.56 -10.81 6.74
C PRO A 78 20.49 -11.60 5.43
N LEU A 79 20.71 -10.94 4.28
CA LEU A 79 20.66 -11.52 2.94
C LEU A 79 22.05 -11.94 2.42
N MET A 80 23.14 -11.41 2.99
CA MET A 80 24.49 -11.66 2.54
C MET A 80 24.86 -13.14 2.66
N GLY A 81 25.53 -13.67 1.62
CA GLY A 81 25.98 -15.06 1.61
C GLY A 81 24.88 -16.11 1.45
N LYS A 82 23.63 -15.69 1.36
CA LYS A 82 22.48 -16.60 1.20
C LYS A 82 21.95 -16.57 -0.24
N LYS A 83 21.44 -17.71 -0.69
CA LYS A 83 20.64 -17.74 -1.91
C LYS A 83 19.35 -16.97 -1.69
N LEU A 84 19.05 -16.00 -2.54
CA LEU A 84 17.82 -15.24 -2.48
C LEU A 84 16.59 -16.15 -2.68
N THR A 85 15.53 -15.89 -1.94
CA THR A 85 14.27 -16.63 -2.09
C THR A 85 13.61 -16.27 -3.41
N LYS A 86 13.34 -17.26 -4.28
CA LYS A 86 12.53 -17.09 -5.50
C LYS A 86 11.08 -17.47 -5.20
N SER A 87 10.27 -16.50 -4.86
CA SER A 87 8.84 -16.73 -4.56
C SER A 87 7.98 -16.46 -5.80
N LYS A 88 6.99 -17.32 -6.07
CA LYS A 88 5.96 -17.09 -7.10
C LYS A 88 5.10 -15.84 -6.84
N ARG A 89 5.11 -15.31 -5.62
CA ARG A 89 4.46 -14.03 -5.29
C ARG A 89 5.18 -12.83 -5.91
N VAL A 90 6.46 -12.99 -6.27
CA VAL A 90 7.33 -11.96 -6.81
C VAL A 90 7.69 -12.26 -8.27
N PHE A 91 8.07 -13.51 -8.57
CA PHE A 91 8.53 -13.94 -9.89
C PHE A 91 7.46 -14.82 -10.55
N ASP A 92 6.74 -14.22 -11.49
CA ASP A 92 5.70 -14.89 -12.28
C ASP A 92 5.62 -14.23 -13.66
N SER A 93 6.32 -14.82 -14.64
CA SER A 93 6.37 -14.30 -16.00
C SER A 93 4.99 -14.23 -16.68
N SER A 94 4.01 -15.04 -16.25
CA SER A 94 2.65 -15.01 -16.80
C SER A 94 1.86 -13.75 -16.39
N LYS A 95 2.35 -13.02 -15.38
CA LYS A 95 1.77 -11.77 -14.86
C LYS A 95 2.51 -10.52 -15.33
N VAL A 96 3.48 -10.70 -16.23
CA VAL A 96 4.26 -9.62 -16.83
C VAL A 96 3.98 -9.60 -18.32
N THR A 97 3.47 -8.48 -18.82
CA THR A 97 3.24 -8.25 -20.25
C THR A 97 4.45 -7.57 -20.89
N ASP A 98 4.42 -6.25 -21.00
CA ASP A 98 5.49 -5.47 -21.64
C ASP A 98 6.60 -5.09 -20.66
N HIS A 99 6.25 -4.76 -19.43
CA HIS A 99 7.17 -4.30 -18.39
C HIS A 99 6.84 -4.97 -17.07
N HIS A 100 7.86 -5.25 -16.27
CA HIS A 100 7.73 -5.78 -14.91
C HIS A 100 7.56 -4.66 -13.87
N ALA A 101 7.32 -5.02 -12.62
CA ALA A 101 7.19 -4.11 -11.49
C ALA A 101 8.35 -3.10 -11.37
N ILE A 102 8.09 -2.00 -10.70
CA ILE A 102 9.08 -0.93 -10.45
C ILE A 102 10.09 -1.43 -9.40
N ILE A 103 11.36 -1.48 -9.79
CA ILE A 103 12.48 -1.88 -8.92
C ILE A 103 13.69 -0.95 -9.15
N PRO A 104 14.67 -0.90 -8.22
CA PRO A 104 15.95 -0.27 -8.48
C PRO A 104 16.69 -0.99 -9.63
N THR A 105 17.59 -0.29 -10.31
CA THR A 105 18.44 -0.87 -11.34
C THR A 105 19.81 -1.36 -10.84
N GLY A 106 20.17 -0.97 -9.60
CA GLY A 106 21.50 -1.18 -9.05
C GLY A 106 22.48 -0.03 -9.32
N VAL A 107 22.08 0.97 -10.11
CA VAL A 107 22.86 2.20 -10.25
C VAL A 107 22.82 2.98 -8.93
N PRO A 108 23.98 3.43 -8.39
CA PRO A 108 24.01 4.19 -7.15
C PRO A 108 23.19 5.48 -7.23
N ALA A 109 22.24 5.63 -6.33
CA ALA A 109 21.35 6.80 -6.27
C ALA A 109 22.04 7.95 -5.54
N THR A 110 22.74 8.81 -6.29
CA THR A 110 23.40 10.00 -5.78
C THR A 110 22.65 11.27 -6.18
N SER A 111 22.84 12.34 -5.41
CA SER A 111 22.29 13.68 -5.74
C SER A 111 20.77 13.67 -5.94
N LEU A 112 20.04 13.02 -5.04
CA LEU A 112 18.59 13.04 -5.01
C LEU A 112 18.09 14.22 -4.18
N THR A 113 17.04 14.89 -4.65
CA THR A 113 16.23 15.78 -3.80
C THR A 113 15.55 14.95 -2.70
N ASP A 114 15.08 15.60 -1.64
CA ASP A 114 14.39 14.89 -0.55
C ASP A 114 13.15 14.14 -1.04
N MET A 115 12.40 14.76 -1.96
CA MET A 115 11.22 14.12 -2.55
C MET A 115 11.59 12.89 -3.41
N GLU A 116 12.61 13.00 -4.25
CA GLU A 116 13.11 11.87 -5.03
C GLU A 116 13.65 10.75 -4.12
N ARG A 117 14.35 11.13 -3.05
CA ARG A 117 14.88 10.18 -2.06
C ARG A 117 13.74 9.41 -1.38
N ASN A 118 12.68 10.09 -0.99
CA ASN A 118 11.51 9.45 -0.37
C ASN A 118 10.88 8.41 -1.31
N VAL A 119 10.69 8.73 -2.58
CA VAL A 119 10.14 7.79 -3.56
C VAL A 119 11.09 6.63 -3.82
N TYR A 120 12.38 6.93 -3.99
CA TYR A 120 13.41 5.89 -4.21
C TYR A 120 13.54 4.94 -3.02
N ASP A 121 13.52 5.45 -1.78
CA ASP A 121 13.61 4.65 -0.56
C ASP A 121 12.43 3.69 -0.42
N LEU A 122 11.21 4.10 -0.77
CA LEU A 122 10.05 3.21 -0.81
C LEU A 122 10.29 2.03 -1.76
N ILE A 123 10.79 2.30 -2.96
CA ILE A 123 11.04 1.29 -3.99
C ILE A 123 12.17 0.35 -3.57
N ALA A 124 13.27 0.91 -3.07
CA ALA A 124 14.44 0.13 -2.64
C ALA A 124 14.10 -0.79 -1.47
N ARG A 125 13.44 -0.28 -0.42
CA ARG A 125 13.02 -1.10 0.73
C ARG A 125 12.00 -2.17 0.33
N ARG A 126 11.07 -1.87 -0.56
CA ARG A 126 10.11 -2.85 -1.07
C ARG A 126 10.82 -3.98 -1.82
N PHE A 127 11.82 -3.66 -2.62
CA PHE A 127 12.65 -4.63 -3.33
C PHE A 127 13.51 -5.48 -2.38
N ILE A 128 14.04 -4.89 -1.31
CA ILE A 128 14.79 -5.65 -0.29
C ILE A 128 13.85 -6.57 0.48
N ALA A 129 12.69 -6.07 0.90
CA ALA A 129 11.74 -6.78 1.75
C ALA A 129 11.23 -8.10 1.13
N VAL A 130 11.09 -8.17 -0.21
CA VAL A 130 10.58 -9.37 -0.88
C VAL A 130 11.54 -10.57 -0.81
N PHE A 131 12.80 -10.37 -0.41
CA PHE A 131 13.79 -11.42 -0.18
C PHE A 131 13.92 -11.82 1.29
N TYR A 132 13.26 -11.10 2.20
CA TYR A 132 13.20 -11.45 3.61
C TYR A 132 12.20 -12.58 3.86
N PRO A 133 12.35 -13.32 4.98
CA PRO A 133 11.35 -14.31 5.39
C PRO A 133 10.03 -13.63 5.76
N ASP A 134 8.97 -14.41 5.74
CA ASP A 134 7.66 -13.99 6.24
C ASP A 134 7.74 -13.55 7.70
N CYS A 135 6.93 -12.55 8.07
CA CYS A 135 6.68 -12.22 9.46
C CYS A 135 5.86 -13.34 10.10
N LYS A 136 6.31 -13.85 11.26
CA LYS A 136 5.60 -14.86 12.04
C LYS A 136 4.93 -14.22 13.24
N PHE A 137 3.68 -14.54 13.46
CA PHE A 137 2.91 -14.02 14.58
C PHE A 137 2.02 -15.08 15.22
N SER A 138 1.61 -14.82 16.45
CA SER A 138 0.59 -15.55 17.15
C SER A 138 -0.61 -14.65 17.40
N THR A 139 -1.82 -15.16 17.16
CA THR A 139 -3.06 -14.50 17.56
C THR A 139 -3.69 -15.27 18.71
N THR A 140 -4.11 -14.52 19.73
CA THR A 140 -4.85 -15.07 20.87
C THR A 140 -6.21 -14.40 20.90
N THR A 141 -7.26 -15.18 20.98
CA THR A 141 -8.63 -14.70 21.22
C THR A 141 -9.11 -15.26 22.54
N VAL A 142 -9.55 -14.39 23.41
CA VAL A 142 -10.11 -14.73 24.72
C VAL A 142 -11.60 -14.42 24.71
N LEU A 143 -12.37 -15.41 25.11
CA LEU A 143 -13.81 -15.28 25.34
C LEU A 143 -14.04 -15.41 26.84
N GLY A 144 -14.72 -14.44 27.44
CA GLY A 144 -15.11 -14.44 28.83
C GLY A 144 -16.60 -14.19 28.96
N THR A 145 -17.19 -14.62 30.08
CA THR A 145 -18.59 -14.36 30.41
C THR A 145 -18.68 -13.71 31.78
N VAL A 146 -19.53 -12.73 31.90
CA VAL A 146 -19.90 -12.12 33.19
C VAL A 146 -21.43 -12.14 33.24
N ASP A 147 -21.97 -12.95 34.14
CA ASP A 147 -23.39 -13.33 34.10
C ASP A 147 -23.75 -13.92 32.73
N ASP A 148 -24.72 -13.35 32.03
CA ASP A 148 -25.14 -13.80 30.69
C ASP A 148 -24.51 -12.96 29.55
N VAL A 149 -23.55 -12.08 29.86
CA VAL A 149 -22.91 -11.20 28.86
C VAL A 149 -21.57 -11.78 28.43
N GLU A 150 -21.41 -11.98 27.13
CA GLU A 150 -20.15 -12.42 26.53
C GLU A 150 -19.23 -11.25 26.24
N PHE A 151 -17.96 -11.41 26.59
CA PHE A 151 -16.87 -10.48 26.29
C PHE A 151 -15.84 -11.19 25.39
N LYS A 152 -15.35 -10.46 24.41
CA LYS A 152 -14.32 -10.94 23.49
C LYS A 152 -13.17 -9.95 23.41
N THR A 153 -11.95 -10.44 23.56
CA THR A 153 -10.74 -9.66 23.24
C THR A 153 -9.81 -10.48 22.37
N SER A 154 -9.03 -9.82 21.53
CA SER A 154 -8.04 -10.45 20.67
C SER A 154 -6.74 -9.67 20.72
N GLY A 155 -5.64 -10.40 20.66
CA GLY A 155 -4.29 -9.83 20.57
C GLY A 155 -3.47 -10.54 19.51
N LYS A 156 -2.45 -9.83 19.03
CA LYS A 156 -1.46 -10.32 18.05
C LYS A 156 -0.07 -10.03 18.58
N GLU A 157 0.73 -11.07 18.70
CA GLU A 157 2.13 -11.00 19.12
C GLU A 157 3.04 -11.36 17.94
N ILE A 158 4.03 -10.51 17.66
CA ILE A 158 5.02 -10.77 16.61
C ILE A 158 6.12 -11.67 17.17
N LEU A 159 6.17 -12.92 16.69
CA LEU A 159 7.17 -13.90 17.09
C LEU A 159 8.50 -13.72 16.34
N SER A 160 8.44 -13.30 15.08
CA SER A 160 9.60 -12.99 14.26
C SER A 160 9.22 -11.93 13.25
N PRO A 161 9.88 -10.77 13.23
CA PRO A 161 9.49 -9.65 12.39
C PRO A 161 9.63 -9.95 10.88
N GLY A 162 10.57 -10.81 10.50
CA GLY A 162 10.80 -11.09 9.09
C GLY A 162 11.00 -9.82 8.26
N TRP A 163 10.28 -9.69 7.16
CA TRP A 163 10.33 -8.51 6.27
C TRP A 163 9.95 -7.19 6.95
N ARG A 164 9.20 -7.20 8.04
CA ARG A 164 8.82 -5.98 8.77
C ARG A 164 10.04 -5.25 9.35
N ALA A 165 11.15 -5.97 9.59
CA ALA A 165 12.41 -5.37 10.03
C ALA A 165 12.97 -4.33 9.04
N VAL A 166 12.64 -4.45 7.74
CA VAL A 166 13.06 -3.49 6.71
C VAL A 166 12.45 -2.10 6.93
N TYR A 167 11.30 -2.05 7.62
CA TYR A 167 10.53 -0.82 7.87
C TYR A 167 10.59 -0.34 9.34
N ALA A 168 11.25 -1.09 10.23
CA ALA A 168 11.23 -0.81 11.67
C ALA A 168 11.71 0.61 12.05
N GLN A 169 12.67 1.15 11.30
CA GLN A 169 13.22 2.51 11.54
C GLN A 169 12.36 3.64 10.95
N GLN A 170 11.31 3.33 10.19
CA GLN A 170 10.43 4.33 9.58
C GLN A 170 9.16 4.62 10.42
N ASN A 171 8.92 3.86 11.48
CA ASN A 171 7.68 3.96 12.26
C ASN A 171 7.59 5.21 13.14
N ASP A 172 8.66 5.99 13.30
CA ASP A 172 8.64 7.21 14.13
C ASP A 172 7.93 8.40 13.48
N SER A 173 7.56 8.31 12.20
CA SER A 173 6.88 9.39 11.47
C SER A 173 5.56 8.97 10.80
N ALA A 174 5.03 7.79 11.15
CA ALA A 174 3.72 7.36 10.63
C ALA A 174 2.63 8.28 11.16
N THR A 175 2.03 9.05 10.27
CA THR A 175 0.81 9.82 10.52
C THR A 175 -0.30 8.90 11.01
N ASN A 176 -1.10 9.38 11.95
CA ASN A 176 -2.15 8.70 12.72
C ASN A 176 -3.33 8.11 11.88
N ASP A 177 -3.16 7.85 10.59
CA ASP A 177 -4.21 7.30 9.74
C ASP A 177 -4.32 5.76 9.77
N ASP A 178 -3.34 5.07 10.37
CA ASP A 178 -3.36 3.61 10.55
C ASP A 178 -3.93 3.18 11.91
N GLU A 179 -4.89 3.94 12.47
CA GLU A 179 -5.56 3.56 13.72
C GLU A 179 -6.26 2.19 13.63
N GLU A 180 -6.73 1.81 12.45
CA GLU A 180 -7.38 0.50 12.25
C GLU A 180 -6.42 -0.70 12.45
N HIS A 181 -5.10 -0.51 12.25
CA HIS A 181 -4.13 -1.60 12.41
C HIS A 181 -3.43 -1.62 13.78
N LYS A 182 -3.46 -0.51 14.53
CA LYS A 182 -2.84 -0.44 15.87
C LYS A 182 -3.59 -1.26 16.92
N ASP A 183 -4.90 -1.42 16.76
CA ASP A 183 -5.71 -2.22 17.68
C ASP A 183 -5.47 -3.75 17.53
N GLU A 184 -4.93 -4.20 16.39
CA GLU A 184 -4.66 -5.61 16.15
C GLU A 184 -3.35 -6.11 16.78
N GLU A 185 -2.40 -5.23 17.10
CA GLU A 185 -1.08 -5.60 17.65
C GLU A 185 -1.00 -5.43 19.18
N ARG A 186 -2.09 -5.76 19.87
CA ARG A 186 -2.08 -5.80 21.35
C ARG A 186 -1.52 -7.13 21.82
N THR A 187 -0.48 -7.07 22.65
CA THR A 187 -0.03 -8.24 23.40
C THR A 187 -0.96 -8.44 24.58
N LEU A 188 -1.67 -9.54 24.59
CA LEU A 188 -2.51 -9.91 25.73
C LEU A 188 -1.67 -10.60 26.82
N PRO A 189 -2.03 -10.45 28.10
CA PRO A 189 -1.47 -11.28 29.17
C PRO A 189 -1.79 -12.75 28.92
N THR A 190 -1.06 -13.62 29.61
CA THR A 190 -1.33 -15.07 29.54
C THR A 190 -2.60 -15.37 30.31
N PHE A 191 -3.59 -15.94 29.63
CA PHE A 191 -4.84 -16.40 30.22
C PHE A 191 -4.84 -17.91 30.40
N THR A 192 -5.43 -18.37 31.50
CA THR A 192 -5.68 -19.80 31.77
C THR A 192 -7.17 -20.09 31.59
N LYS A 193 -7.49 -21.16 30.87
CA LYS A 193 -8.89 -21.54 30.67
C LYS A 193 -9.61 -21.76 32.00
N GLY A 194 -10.72 -21.07 32.21
CA GLY A 194 -11.52 -21.16 33.42
C GLY A 194 -11.05 -20.26 34.56
N GLU A 195 -10.03 -19.41 34.35
CA GLU A 195 -9.69 -18.41 35.37
C GLU A 195 -10.81 -17.38 35.51
N SER A 196 -10.97 -16.86 36.71
CA SER A 196 -11.94 -15.83 37.05
C SER A 196 -11.28 -14.75 37.89
N GLY A 197 -11.82 -13.54 37.84
CA GLY A 197 -11.29 -12.40 38.55
C GLY A 197 -12.30 -11.26 38.65
N PRO A 198 -11.98 -10.20 39.40
CA PRO A 198 -12.84 -9.03 39.50
C PRO A 198 -13.00 -8.38 38.12
N HIS A 199 -14.22 -7.98 37.81
CA HIS A 199 -14.56 -7.31 36.55
C HIS A 199 -15.22 -5.97 36.84
N THR A 200 -14.73 -4.91 36.19
CA THR A 200 -15.36 -3.57 36.25
C THR A 200 -15.79 -3.21 34.83
N PRO A 201 -17.09 -3.35 34.51
CA PRO A 201 -17.60 -3.05 33.20
C PRO A 201 -17.58 -1.55 32.92
N THR A 202 -17.27 -1.14 31.72
CA THR A 202 -17.41 0.24 31.26
C THR A 202 -18.31 0.25 30.04
N LEU A 203 -19.43 0.98 30.12
CA LEU A 203 -20.29 1.23 28.97
C LEU A 203 -19.74 2.42 28.18
N SER A 204 -19.45 2.21 26.91
CA SER A 204 -19.04 3.26 25.99
C SER A 204 -20.08 3.42 24.89
N GLU A 205 -20.74 4.57 24.86
CA GLU A 205 -21.63 4.91 23.76
C GLU A 205 -20.82 5.39 22.55
N LYS A 206 -21.10 4.84 21.40
CA LYS A 206 -20.47 5.23 20.13
C LYS A 206 -21.53 5.51 19.08
N TRP A 207 -21.29 6.54 18.29
CA TRP A 207 -22.13 6.90 17.16
C TRP A 207 -21.48 6.42 15.87
N THR A 208 -22.30 6.00 14.92
CA THR A 208 -21.82 5.76 13.53
C THR A 208 -21.41 7.09 12.93
N THR A 209 -20.34 7.06 12.15
CA THR A 209 -19.86 8.23 11.41
C THR A 209 -20.14 8.06 9.93
N PRO A 210 -20.39 9.14 9.17
CA PRO A 210 -20.52 9.06 7.73
C PRO A 210 -19.20 8.56 7.10
N PRO A 211 -19.25 8.01 5.87
CA PRO A 211 -18.04 7.64 5.13
C PRO A 211 -17.05 8.80 5.07
N LYS A 212 -15.77 8.51 5.22
CA LYS A 212 -14.69 9.51 5.08
C LYS A 212 -14.64 10.05 3.65
N TYR A 213 -14.27 11.31 3.48
CA TYR A 213 -13.97 11.86 2.16
C TYR A 213 -12.82 11.08 1.50
N TYR A 214 -12.84 11.04 0.17
CA TYR A 214 -11.71 10.49 -0.56
C TYR A 214 -10.44 11.32 -0.34
N THR A 215 -9.32 10.64 -0.27
CA THR A 215 -7.99 11.20 -0.52
C THR A 215 -7.56 10.79 -1.93
N GLU A 216 -6.47 11.34 -2.47
CA GLU A 216 -5.97 10.85 -3.76
C GLU A 216 -5.62 9.35 -3.71
N ALA A 217 -5.07 8.87 -2.59
CA ALA A 217 -4.79 7.46 -2.39
C ALA A 217 -6.05 6.59 -2.49
N THR A 218 -7.13 6.97 -1.78
CA THR A 218 -8.37 6.19 -1.80
C THR A 218 -9.14 6.34 -3.10
N LEU A 219 -9.07 7.51 -3.76
CA LEU A 219 -9.66 7.71 -5.09
C LEU A 219 -8.94 6.86 -6.15
N LEU A 220 -7.60 6.81 -6.15
CA LEU A 220 -6.84 5.94 -7.05
C LEU A 220 -7.23 4.46 -6.87
N ARG A 221 -7.41 4.00 -5.63
CA ARG A 221 -7.89 2.63 -5.35
C ARG A 221 -9.33 2.42 -5.82
N ALA A 222 -10.21 3.40 -5.62
CA ALA A 222 -11.59 3.33 -6.12
C ALA A 222 -11.63 3.26 -7.64
N MET A 223 -10.81 4.06 -8.33
CA MET A 223 -10.67 4.00 -9.80
C MET A 223 -10.16 2.63 -10.27
N GLU A 224 -9.16 2.08 -9.59
CA GLU A 224 -8.60 0.76 -9.91
C GLU A 224 -9.62 -0.37 -9.72
N THR A 225 -10.48 -0.27 -8.72
CA THR A 225 -11.46 -1.30 -8.37
C THR A 225 -12.89 -0.91 -8.70
N ALA A 226 -13.09 0.00 -9.63
CA ALA A 226 -14.40 0.60 -9.95
C ALA A 226 -15.48 -0.43 -10.29
N GLY A 227 -15.12 -1.55 -10.92
CA GLY A 227 -16.06 -2.64 -11.19
C GLY A 227 -16.76 -3.24 -9.96
N LYS A 228 -16.23 -3.02 -8.75
CA LYS A 228 -16.88 -3.47 -7.52
C LYS A 228 -18.11 -2.64 -7.14
N PHE A 229 -18.20 -1.42 -7.65
CA PHE A 229 -19.27 -0.46 -7.34
C PHE A 229 -20.39 -0.47 -8.40
N VAL A 230 -20.25 -1.29 -9.44
CA VAL A 230 -21.18 -1.34 -10.57
C VAL A 230 -22.09 -2.56 -10.44
N GLU A 231 -23.41 -2.34 -10.53
CA GLU A 231 -24.42 -3.40 -10.43
C GLU A 231 -24.57 -4.19 -11.74
N ASP A 232 -24.44 -3.52 -12.89
CA ASP A 232 -24.50 -4.15 -14.21
C ASP A 232 -23.33 -5.12 -14.42
N GLU A 233 -23.63 -6.39 -14.71
CA GLU A 233 -22.64 -7.45 -14.87
C GLU A 233 -21.72 -7.25 -16.06
N THR A 234 -22.22 -6.70 -17.16
CA THR A 234 -21.44 -6.47 -18.39
C THR A 234 -20.45 -5.35 -18.17
N LEU A 235 -20.90 -4.24 -17.58
CA LEU A 235 -20.06 -3.12 -17.24
C LEU A 235 -19.06 -3.48 -16.12
N ARG A 236 -19.50 -4.26 -15.14
CA ARG A 236 -18.62 -4.81 -14.08
C ARG A 236 -17.50 -5.66 -14.67
N ALA A 237 -17.81 -6.53 -15.64
CA ALA A 237 -16.81 -7.35 -16.33
C ALA A 237 -15.82 -6.49 -17.11
N ALA A 238 -16.28 -5.46 -17.82
CA ALA A 238 -15.43 -4.52 -18.56
C ALA A 238 -14.50 -3.72 -17.63
N LEU A 239 -14.98 -3.29 -16.46
CA LEU A 239 -14.19 -2.54 -15.47
C LEU A 239 -13.30 -3.41 -14.59
N LYS A 240 -13.54 -4.72 -14.55
CA LYS A 240 -12.79 -5.65 -13.71
C LYS A 240 -11.30 -5.73 -14.05
N GLU A 241 -10.98 -5.61 -15.33
CA GLU A 241 -9.59 -5.73 -15.79
C GLU A 241 -8.80 -4.42 -15.64
N ASN A 242 -9.44 -3.27 -15.92
CA ASN A 242 -8.74 -1.99 -16.05
C ASN A 242 -9.20 -0.90 -15.07
N GLY A 243 -10.37 -1.05 -14.44
CA GLY A 243 -10.98 0.01 -13.65
C GLY A 243 -11.32 1.25 -14.48
N ILE A 244 -11.34 2.42 -13.86
CA ILE A 244 -11.47 3.72 -14.54
C ILE A 244 -10.07 4.24 -14.86
N GLY A 245 -9.78 4.32 -16.15
CA GLY A 245 -8.49 4.77 -16.66
C GLY A 245 -7.34 3.77 -16.44
N ARG A 246 -6.34 3.83 -17.30
CA ARG A 246 -5.11 3.06 -17.11
C ARG A 246 -4.24 3.71 -16.01
N PRO A 247 -3.35 2.97 -15.34
CA PRO A 247 -2.46 3.53 -14.33
C PRO A 247 -1.76 4.82 -14.76
N SER A 248 -1.28 4.86 -16.00
CA SER A 248 -0.58 6.02 -16.56
C SER A 248 -1.45 7.26 -16.78
N SER A 249 -2.78 7.14 -16.84
CA SER A 249 -3.72 8.23 -17.11
C SER A 249 -4.48 8.72 -15.88
N ARG A 250 -4.58 7.92 -14.81
CA ARG A 250 -5.37 8.27 -13.62
C ARG A 250 -4.95 9.61 -12.98
N ALA A 251 -3.65 9.84 -12.87
CA ALA A 251 -3.14 11.12 -12.35
C ALA A 251 -3.65 12.31 -13.18
N GLY A 252 -3.58 12.21 -14.51
CA GLY A 252 -4.08 13.26 -15.42
C GLY A 252 -5.59 13.45 -15.34
N ILE A 253 -6.36 12.37 -15.13
CA ILE A 253 -7.81 12.46 -14.90
C ILE A 253 -8.09 13.26 -13.62
N ILE A 254 -7.44 12.92 -12.51
CA ILE A 254 -7.60 13.63 -11.23
C ILE A 254 -7.22 15.10 -11.38
N GLU A 255 -6.09 15.40 -12.00
CA GLU A 255 -5.67 16.79 -12.23
C GLU A 255 -6.65 17.56 -13.13
N THR A 256 -7.30 16.89 -14.08
CA THR A 256 -8.35 17.51 -14.91
C THR A 256 -9.55 17.90 -14.08
N LEU A 257 -9.96 17.09 -13.10
CA LEU A 257 -11.05 17.45 -12.19
C LEU A 257 -10.72 18.70 -11.38
N PHE A 258 -9.47 18.83 -10.90
CA PHE A 258 -9.01 20.05 -10.23
C PHE A 258 -8.99 21.27 -11.16
N LYS A 259 -8.40 21.15 -12.35
CA LYS A 259 -8.31 22.24 -13.34
C LYS A 259 -9.68 22.76 -13.77
N ARG A 260 -10.67 21.90 -13.83
CA ARG A 260 -12.06 22.26 -14.15
C ARG A 260 -12.87 22.70 -12.94
N HIS A 261 -12.25 22.76 -11.76
CA HIS A 261 -12.89 23.13 -10.51
C HIS A 261 -14.10 22.26 -10.14
N TYR A 262 -14.11 20.99 -10.53
CA TYR A 262 -15.15 20.03 -10.13
C TYR A 262 -14.90 19.50 -8.74
N ILE A 263 -13.63 19.39 -8.32
CA ILE A 263 -13.19 19.04 -6.98
C ILE A 263 -12.14 20.02 -6.48
N ARG A 264 -11.99 20.10 -5.16
CA ARG A 264 -10.92 20.84 -4.49
C ARG A 264 -10.26 20.01 -3.39
N ARG A 265 -9.05 20.37 -3.01
CA ARG A 265 -8.37 19.80 -1.84
C ARG A 265 -8.72 20.59 -0.58
N GLU A 266 -9.14 19.88 0.46
CA GLU A 266 -9.22 20.40 1.82
C GLU A 266 -8.27 19.57 2.69
N ARG A 267 -7.06 20.08 2.91
CA ARG A 267 -5.93 19.33 3.46
C ARG A 267 -5.63 18.12 2.57
N LYS A 268 -5.83 16.89 3.07
CA LYS A 268 -5.68 15.64 2.31
C LYS A 268 -6.97 15.14 1.66
N ASN A 269 -8.10 15.71 2.03
CA ASN A 269 -9.42 15.29 1.54
C ASN A 269 -9.73 15.92 0.17
N LEU A 270 -10.45 15.17 -0.63
CA LEU A 270 -11.02 15.62 -1.89
C LEU A 270 -12.51 15.91 -1.68
N VAL A 271 -12.91 17.14 -1.98
CA VAL A 271 -14.27 17.60 -1.77
C VAL A 271 -14.85 18.08 -3.11
N ALA A 272 -16.06 17.65 -3.44
CA ALA A 272 -16.77 18.16 -4.61
C ALA A 272 -17.10 19.64 -4.41
N THR A 273 -16.98 20.43 -5.50
CA THR A 273 -17.40 21.82 -5.53
C THR A 273 -18.87 21.94 -5.96
N ALA A 274 -19.48 23.13 -5.80
CA ALA A 274 -20.82 23.39 -6.33
C ALA A 274 -20.90 23.08 -7.83
N THR A 275 -19.91 23.56 -8.60
CA THR A 275 -19.82 23.28 -10.05
C THR A 275 -19.73 21.80 -10.36
N GLY A 276 -19.00 21.03 -9.56
CA GLY A 276 -18.91 19.58 -9.74
C GLY A 276 -20.23 18.86 -9.44
N ILE A 277 -20.95 19.30 -8.42
CA ILE A 277 -22.27 18.77 -8.08
C ILE A 277 -23.29 19.11 -9.17
N GLU A 278 -23.38 20.38 -9.58
CA GLU A 278 -24.27 20.85 -10.65
C GLU A 278 -24.04 20.10 -11.96
N LEU A 279 -22.76 19.81 -12.30
CA LEU A 279 -22.44 19.02 -13.48
C LEU A 279 -23.09 17.64 -13.43
N ILE A 280 -23.00 16.96 -12.30
CA ILE A 280 -23.57 15.61 -12.15
C ILE A 280 -25.10 15.65 -12.21
N ASP A 281 -25.71 16.71 -11.64
CA ASP A 281 -27.18 16.90 -11.67
C ASP A 281 -27.71 17.16 -13.09
N ILE A 282 -26.90 17.72 -13.99
CA ILE A 282 -27.27 18.04 -15.37
C ILE A 282 -26.98 16.87 -16.34
N ILE A 283 -25.98 16.04 -16.03
CA ILE A 283 -25.58 14.95 -16.91
C ILE A 283 -26.71 13.91 -16.98
N HIS A 284 -27.05 13.49 -18.21
CA HIS A 284 -28.03 12.44 -18.44
C HIS A 284 -27.62 11.14 -17.75
N GLU A 285 -28.62 10.46 -17.17
CA GLU A 285 -28.41 9.26 -16.34
C GLU A 285 -27.62 8.15 -17.05
N GLU A 286 -27.78 7.99 -18.37
CA GLU A 286 -27.04 7.03 -19.19
C GLU A 286 -25.53 7.33 -19.28
N LEU A 287 -25.09 8.55 -19.01
CA LEU A 287 -23.69 8.94 -18.99
C LEU A 287 -23.05 8.78 -17.60
N LEU A 288 -23.87 8.53 -16.58
CA LEU A 288 -23.42 8.33 -15.19
C LEU A 288 -23.21 6.84 -14.87
N LYS A 289 -23.75 5.96 -15.70
CA LYS A 289 -23.61 4.51 -15.63
C LYS A 289 -22.47 4.08 -16.55
#